data_9400b2dbf7ea692c1b870649afdcc168
#
_entry.id   9400b2dbf7ea692c1b870649afdcc168
#
_cell.length_a   1.000
_cell.length_b   1.000
_cell.length_c   1.000
_cell.angle_alpha   90.00
_cell.angle_beta   90.00
_cell.angle_gamma   90.00
#
_symmetry.space_group_name_H-M   'P 1'
#
loop_
_entity.id
_entity.type
_entity.pdbx_description
1 polymer ?
#
loop_
_entity_poly.entity_id
_entity_poly.type
_entity_poly.pdbx_seq_one_letter_code
_entity_poly.pdbx_strand_id
1 'polypeptide(L)'
;MSCAGSGTQDPAADTRTVRGRYCPRVPRKRPPHPPAPRDPVDVSTRARGPIGPGELVQLTDTRGVKVTITTVTGAILHTHRGQIPHDSLIGMDEGSIATSTRGIDYLVQRPQLDDYVLGMPRQAAVIYPKDAARIVALGDVGSGSRVLEAGVGSGALTCYLLKAAGPTGTVTSVERRSDFAEVARENVSRWFGGTPRSWRVSEMDLVDTTESDIPTGSQDTLILDMLAPWECLDVADRVLRAGGSLVSYVATTTQLSRLVESMRLSRRWTEPRAEESIVRTWHLDGLAVRPDHRMSGHTGFLVAARHMAPGQQSPPRRRRPAPGAYGQDYQGPGADQVEEGESG
;
A
#
# COMPACT_ATOMS: atom_id res chain seq x y z
N MET A 1 -36.04 -46.24 59.04
CA MET A 1 -36.45 -47.31 58.12
C MET A 1 -36.48 -46.77 56.73
N SER A 2 -35.55 -47.21 56.03
CA SER A 2 -35.54 -47.73 54.66
C SER A 2 -35.44 -46.74 53.50
N CYS A 3 -34.31 -46.76 52.93
CA CYS A 3 -33.80 -47.02 51.54
C CYS A 3 -34.08 -45.95 50.55
N ALA A 4 -33.07 -45.28 50.09
CA ALA A 4 -32.06 -45.56 49.03
C ALA A 4 -32.61 -45.38 47.61
N GLY A 5 -31.97 -44.50 46.86
CA GLY A 5 -32.17 -44.32 45.44
C GLY A 5 -31.19 -43.28 44.89
N SER A 6 -30.00 -43.72 44.61
CA SER A 6 -28.94 -43.00 43.94
C SER A 6 -29.31 -42.85 42.49
N GLY A 7 -29.25 -41.63 41.99
CA GLY A 7 -29.32 -41.29 40.55
C GLY A 7 -28.28 -40.21 40.20
N THR A 8 -27.12 -40.68 39.79
CA THR A 8 -26.09 -39.88 39.20
C THR A 8 -26.59 -39.37 37.85
N GLN A 9 -26.83 -38.08 37.70
CA GLN A 9 -27.00 -37.43 36.41
C GLN A 9 -25.70 -36.65 36.07
N ASP A 10 -25.09 -37.12 35.05
CA ASP A 10 -23.96 -36.55 34.35
C ASP A 10 -24.38 -35.20 33.69
N PRO A 11 -23.73 -34.07 33.91
CA PRO A 11 -24.03 -32.85 33.17
C PRO A 11 -23.33 -32.92 31.83
N ALA A 12 -24.06 -33.37 30.80
CA ALA A 12 -23.64 -33.21 29.41
C ALA A 12 -23.36 -31.74 29.08
N ALA A 13 -22.14 -31.46 28.74
CA ALA A 13 -21.66 -30.17 28.26
C ALA A 13 -22.42 -29.75 26.99
N ASP A 14 -23.27 -28.75 27.13
CA ASP A 14 -23.89 -28.04 25.99
C ASP A 14 -22.86 -27.15 25.31
N THR A 15 -22.09 -27.73 24.40
CA THR A 15 -21.23 -26.98 23.47
C THR A 15 -22.10 -26.34 22.39
N ARG A 16 -22.78 -25.24 22.72
CA ARG A 16 -23.37 -24.38 21.72
C ARG A 16 -22.25 -23.64 21.01
N THR A 17 -21.83 -24.20 19.90
CA THR A 17 -21.05 -23.52 18.84
C THR A 17 -21.77 -22.26 18.47
N VAL A 18 -21.27 -21.13 18.95
CA VAL A 18 -21.63 -19.79 18.42
C VAL A 18 -21.07 -19.72 17.01
N ARG A 19 -21.82 -20.23 16.04
CA ARG A 19 -21.61 -19.93 14.63
C ARG A 19 -21.89 -18.44 14.46
N GLY A 20 -20.82 -17.63 14.50
CA GLY A 20 -20.86 -16.26 14.05
C GLY A 20 -21.41 -16.25 12.63
N ARG A 21 -22.64 -15.77 12.47
CA ARG A 21 -23.23 -15.53 11.16
C ARG A 21 -22.36 -14.46 10.48
N TYR A 22 -21.48 -14.93 9.62
CA TYR A 22 -20.80 -14.08 8.63
C TYR A 22 -21.92 -13.57 7.71
N CYS A 23 -22.39 -12.36 7.99
CA CYS A 23 -23.28 -11.66 7.08
C CYS A 23 -22.39 -11.16 5.93
N PRO A 24 -22.48 -11.71 4.71
CA PRO A 24 -21.75 -11.15 3.58
C PRO A 24 -22.29 -9.74 3.38
N ARG A 25 -21.45 -8.73 3.64
CA ARG A 25 -21.76 -7.35 3.23
C ARG A 25 -21.91 -7.38 1.71
N VAL A 26 -23.16 -7.35 1.25
CA VAL A 26 -23.46 -7.05 -0.15
C VAL A 26 -22.69 -5.76 -0.48
N PRO A 27 -21.78 -5.76 -1.46
CA PRO A 27 -21.07 -4.55 -1.85
C PRO A 27 -22.16 -3.58 -2.35
N ARG A 28 -22.40 -2.51 -1.58
CA ARG A 28 -23.25 -1.41 -2.07
C ARG A 28 -22.55 -0.89 -3.32
N LYS A 29 -23.16 -1.05 -4.49
CA LYS A 29 -22.73 -0.41 -5.72
C LYS A 29 -22.62 1.09 -5.39
N ARG A 30 -21.39 1.60 -5.29
CA ARG A 30 -21.16 3.05 -5.23
C ARG A 30 -21.71 3.62 -6.54
N PRO A 31 -22.31 4.82 -6.52
CA PRO A 31 -22.68 5.48 -7.76
C PRO A 31 -21.43 5.58 -8.64
N PRO A 32 -21.55 5.38 -9.96
CA PRO A 32 -20.41 5.49 -10.85
C PRO A 32 -19.77 6.86 -10.65
N HIS A 33 -18.49 6.89 -10.27
CA HIS A 33 -17.73 8.12 -10.33
C HIS A 33 -17.61 8.52 -11.81
N PRO A 34 -17.68 9.82 -12.13
CA PRO A 34 -17.37 10.25 -13.48
C PRO A 34 -15.98 9.73 -13.85
N PRO A 35 -15.76 9.32 -15.11
CA PRO A 35 -14.45 8.87 -15.55
C PRO A 35 -13.41 9.94 -15.21
N ALA A 36 -12.23 9.52 -14.75
CA ALA A 36 -11.15 10.43 -14.47
C ALA A 36 -10.72 11.15 -15.77
N PRO A 37 -10.31 12.43 -15.70
CA PRO A 37 -9.74 13.12 -16.83
C PRO A 37 -8.55 12.32 -17.37
N ARG A 38 -8.47 12.17 -18.70
CA ARG A 38 -7.38 11.41 -19.35
C ARG A 38 -6.27 12.29 -19.92
N ASP A 39 -6.48 13.61 -19.91
CA ASP A 39 -5.48 14.55 -20.44
C ASP A 39 -4.20 14.52 -19.59
N PRO A 40 -3.02 14.55 -20.23
CA PRO A 40 -1.76 14.55 -19.50
C PRO A 40 -1.61 15.81 -18.66
N VAL A 41 -1.28 15.62 -17.37
CA VAL A 41 -1.05 16.70 -16.40
C VAL A 41 0.35 16.61 -15.81
N ASP A 42 0.88 17.74 -15.34
CA ASP A 42 2.07 17.73 -14.52
C ASP A 42 1.69 17.38 -13.07
N VAL A 43 2.57 16.65 -12.38
CA VAL A 43 2.41 16.41 -10.94
C VAL A 43 2.54 17.76 -10.24
N SER A 44 1.40 18.42 -10.10
CA SER A 44 1.34 19.76 -9.54
C SER A 44 1.28 19.75 -8.02
N THR A 45 1.60 20.88 -7.44
CA THR A 45 1.28 21.19 -6.05
C THR A 45 -0.25 21.13 -5.87
N ARG A 46 -0.66 20.77 -4.67
CA ARG A 46 -2.08 20.76 -4.26
C ARG A 46 -2.79 22.05 -4.70
N ALA A 47 -3.98 21.92 -5.27
CA ALA A 47 -4.82 23.06 -5.63
C ALA A 47 -5.04 23.98 -4.41
N ARG A 48 -5.10 25.29 -4.65
CA ARG A 48 -5.28 26.34 -3.63
C ARG A 48 -6.48 27.20 -3.99
N GLY A 49 -7.00 27.92 -3.00
CA GLY A 49 -8.17 28.79 -3.17
C GLY A 49 -9.48 28.03 -3.14
N PRO A 50 -10.59 28.64 -3.58
CA PRO A 50 -11.91 28.04 -3.58
C PRO A 50 -11.98 26.74 -4.36
N ILE A 51 -12.85 25.83 -3.91
CA ILE A 51 -13.07 24.53 -4.55
C ILE A 51 -13.66 24.74 -5.94
N GLY A 52 -13.00 24.14 -6.94
CA GLY A 52 -13.44 24.19 -8.34
C GLY A 52 -14.27 22.97 -8.76
N PRO A 53 -14.92 23.01 -9.94
CA PRO A 53 -15.50 21.85 -10.57
C PRO A 53 -14.41 20.85 -10.99
N GLY A 54 -14.70 19.54 -10.87
CA GLY A 54 -13.76 18.47 -11.18
C GLY A 54 -12.77 18.14 -10.05
N GLU A 55 -12.76 18.89 -8.96
CA GLU A 55 -11.85 18.64 -7.85
C GLU A 55 -12.37 17.57 -6.88
N LEU A 56 -11.41 16.87 -6.26
CA LEU A 56 -11.71 15.95 -5.16
C LEU A 56 -12.01 16.73 -3.89
N VAL A 57 -13.18 16.46 -3.30
CA VAL A 57 -13.64 17.04 -2.04
C VAL A 57 -13.99 15.92 -1.07
N GLN A 58 -13.53 16.05 0.16
CA GLN A 58 -13.87 15.18 1.28
C GLN A 58 -14.84 15.91 2.19
N LEU A 59 -15.97 15.27 2.45
CA LEU A 59 -16.98 15.73 3.39
C LEU A 59 -16.91 14.87 4.64
N THR A 60 -16.68 15.50 5.79
CA THR A 60 -16.59 14.81 7.09
C THR A 60 -17.79 15.23 7.94
N ASP A 61 -18.61 14.25 8.33
CA ASP A 61 -19.77 14.52 9.19
C ASP A 61 -19.37 14.68 10.68
N THR A 62 -20.31 15.10 11.52
CA THR A 62 -20.11 15.30 12.97
C THR A 62 -19.71 14.04 13.74
N ARG A 63 -19.75 12.85 13.12
CA ARG A 63 -19.27 11.57 13.68
C ARG A 63 -17.92 11.15 13.13
N GLY A 64 -17.29 12.01 12.32
CA GLY A 64 -16.01 11.70 11.69
C GLY A 64 -16.12 10.77 10.48
N VAL A 65 -17.33 10.49 9.97
CA VAL A 65 -17.50 9.67 8.76
C VAL A 65 -17.15 10.50 7.54
N LYS A 66 -16.20 10.01 6.77
CA LYS A 66 -15.66 10.70 5.59
C LYS A 66 -16.27 10.14 4.29
N VAL A 67 -16.65 11.03 3.40
CA VAL A 67 -17.09 10.72 2.03
C VAL A 67 -16.29 11.58 1.07
N THR A 68 -15.58 10.96 0.11
CA THR A 68 -14.85 11.69 -0.92
C THR A 68 -15.61 11.60 -2.24
N ILE A 69 -15.79 12.75 -2.86
CA ILE A 69 -16.47 12.91 -4.15
C ILE A 69 -15.58 13.71 -5.11
N THR A 70 -15.86 13.61 -6.40
CA THR A 70 -15.41 14.59 -7.38
C THR A 70 -16.54 15.58 -7.62
N THR A 71 -16.29 16.87 -7.50
CA THR A 71 -17.30 17.92 -7.74
C THR A 71 -17.70 17.93 -9.22
N VAL A 72 -19.01 17.97 -9.49
CA VAL A 72 -19.56 18.04 -10.84
C VAL A 72 -20.73 19.03 -10.81
N THR A 73 -20.69 20.05 -11.65
CA THR A 73 -21.76 21.04 -11.76
C THR A 73 -23.10 20.36 -12.00
N GLY A 74 -24.14 20.73 -11.26
CA GLY A 74 -25.48 20.19 -11.34
C GLY A 74 -25.67 18.81 -10.68
N ALA A 75 -24.61 18.18 -10.16
CA ALA A 75 -24.72 16.90 -9.46
C ALA A 75 -25.16 17.07 -7.99
N ILE A 76 -25.68 16.00 -7.41
CA ILE A 76 -26.10 15.95 -6.01
C ILE A 76 -25.51 14.74 -5.33
N LEU A 77 -24.84 14.96 -4.21
CA LEU A 77 -24.43 13.87 -3.33
C LEU A 77 -25.62 13.41 -2.50
N HIS A 78 -26.00 12.15 -2.66
CA HIS A 78 -27.03 11.51 -1.86
C HIS A 78 -26.43 10.73 -0.71
N THR A 79 -26.81 11.07 0.52
CA THR A 79 -26.41 10.34 1.73
C THR A 79 -27.67 9.90 2.49
N HIS A 80 -27.51 8.94 3.41
CA HIS A 80 -28.61 8.60 4.33
C HIS A 80 -28.99 9.75 5.29
N ARG A 81 -28.19 10.83 5.32
CA ARG A 81 -28.36 12.03 6.14
C ARG A 81 -28.75 13.26 5.34
N GLY A 82 -29.29 13.08 4.15
CA GLY A 82 -29.74 14.16 3.29
C GLY A 82 -28.89 14.29 2.03
N GLN A 83 -29.18 15.33 1.28
CA GLN A 83 -28.56 15.63 0.00
C GLN A 83 -27.68 16.87 0.13
N ILE A 84 -26.59 16.91 -0.63
CA ILE A 84 -25.71 18.08 -0.75
C ILE A 84 -25.51 18.33 -2.25
N PRO A 85 -26.01 19.43 -2.80
CA PRO A 85 -25.72 19.81 -4.17
C PRO A 85 -24.21 20.10 -4.33
N HIS A 86 -23.57 19.60 -5.39
CA HIS A 86 -22.16 19.89 -5.65
C HIS A 86 -21.95 21.38 -5.93
N ASP A 87 -22.93 22.06 -6.51
CA ASP A 87 -22.88 23.50 -6.78
C ASP A 87 -22.77 24.33 -5.49
N SER A 88 -23.27 23.82 -4.36
CA SER A 88 -23.09 24.49 -3.06
C SER A 88 -21.67 24.32 -2.49
N LEU A 89 -20.89 23.39 -2.99
CA LEU A 89 -19.49 23.15 -2.59
C LEU A 89 -18.51 23.92 -3.47
N ILE A 90 -18.88 24.10 -4.76
CA ILE A 90 -18.05 24.83 -5.73
C ILE A 90 -18.04 26.31 -5.33
N GLY A 91 -16.85 26.87 -5.23
CA GLY A 91 -16.62 28.24 -4.76
C GLY A 91 -16.41 28.38 -3.25
N MET A 92 -16.61 27.30 -2.46
CA MET A 92 -16.30 27.33 -1.02
C MET A 92 -14.78 27.23 -0.78
N ASP A 93 -14.32 27.86 0.27
CA ASP A 93 -12.96 27.64 0.77
C ASP A 93 -12.87 26.34 1.55
N GLU A 94 -11.67 25.70 1.53
CA GLU A 94 -11.39 24.57 2.41
C GLU A 94 -11.55 24.97 3.88
N GLY A 95 -12.13 24.08 4.69
CA GLY A 95 -12.42 24.35 6.09
C GLY A 95 -13.83 24.92 6.32
N SER A 96 -14.60 25.15 5.25
CA SER A 96 -15.99 25.57 5.33
C SER A 96 -16.92 24.45 5.79
N ILE A 97 -18.13 24.83 6.18
CA ILE A 97 -19.20 23.88 6.55
C ILE A 97 -20.29 23.92 5.49
N ALA A 98 -20.65 22.75 4.98
CA ALA A 98 -21.79 22.54 4.11
C ALA A 98 -22.88 21.78 4.86
N THR A 99 -24.12 22.29 4.83
CA THR A 99 -25.25 21.67 5.53
C THR A 99 -26.13 20.91 4.54
N SER A 100 -26.43 19.64 4.84
CA SER A 100 -27.30 18.81 4.01
C SER A 100 -28.77 19.24 4.14
N THR A 101 -29.62 18.75 3.22
CA THR A 101 -31.09 19.01 3.24
C THR A 101 -31.78 18.52 4.51
N ARG A 102 -31.11 17.74 5.35
CA ARG A 102 -31.63 17.30 6.66
C ARG A 102 -30.96 18.00 7.84
N GLY A 103 -30.29 19.13 7.61
CA GLY A 103 -29.65 19.92 8.67
C GLY A 103 -28.39 19.28 9.26
N ILE A 104 -27.72 18.40 8.56
CA ILE A 104 -26.48 17.81 9.04
C ILE A 104 -25.29 18.54 8.43
N ASP A 105 -24.40 18.99 9.28
CA ASP A 105 -23.19 19.70 8.91
C ASP A 105 -22.06 18.76 8.51
N TYR A 106 -21.33 19.17 7.48
CA TYR A 106 -20.16 18.50 6.95
C TYR A 106 -19.00 19.49 6.83
N LEU A 107 -17.88 19.15 7.41
CA LEU A 107 -16.62 19.84 7.15
C LEU A 107 -16.18 19.54 5.71
N VAL A 108 -15.88 20.61 4.96
CA VAL A 108 -15.52 20.55 3.54
C VAL A 108 -14.02 20.76 3.39
N GLN A 109 -13.30 19.76 2.85
CA GLN A 109 -11.85 19.84 2.64
C GLN A 109 -11.45 19.10 1.36
N ARG A 110 -10.29 19.41 0.80
CA ARG A 110 -9.63 18.52 -0.15
C ARG A 110 -9.07 17.33 0.62
N PRO A 111 -9.21 16.07 0.15
CA PRO A 111 -8.70 14.91 0.86
C PRO A 111 -7.17 14.95 0.99
N GLN A 112 -6.65 14.43 2.07
CA GLN A 112 -5.25 14.06 2.13
C GLN A 112 -5.02 12.76 1.36
N LEU A 113 -3.77 12.50 0.93
CA LEU A 113 -3.47 11.30 0.15
C LEU A 113 -3.81 10.03 0.92
N ASP A 114 -3.54 10.00 2.22
CA ASP A 114 -3.85 8.87 3.11
C ASP A 114 -5.35 8.54 3.09
N ASP A 115 -6.20 9.56 3.22
CA ASP A 115 -7.66 9.38 3.17
C ASP A 115 -8.13 8.92 1.78
N TYR A 116 -7.53 9.49 0.73
CA TYR A 116 -7.85 9.12 -0.64
C TYR A 116 -7.55 7.65 -0.91
N VAL A 117 -6.34 7.20 -0.60
CA VAL A 117 -5.88 5.83 -0.83
C VAL A 117 -6.71 4.81 -0.06
N LEU A 118 -7.08 5.13 1.18
CA LEU A 118 -7.93 4.26 1.99
C LEU A 118 -9.38 4.21 1.49
N GLY A 119 -9.85 5.26 0.81
CA GLY A 119 -11.23 5.42 0.31
C GLY A 119 -11.43 5.12 -1.16
N MET A 120 -10.38 5.06 -1.98
CA MET A 120 -10.46 4.89 -3.43
C MET A 120 -11.03 3.51 -3.84
N PRO A 121 -11.60 3.37 -5.05
CA PRO A 121 -11.97 2.08 -5.61
C PRO A 121 -10.77 1.13 -5.69
N ARG A 122 -10.96 -0.12 -5.30
CA ARG A 122 -9.89 -1.11 -5.31
C ARG A 122 -10.43 -2.52 -5.49
N GLN A 123 -9.64 -3.37 -6.14
CA GLN A 123 -9.91 -4.79 -6.34
C GLN A 123 -8.97 -5.67 -5.51
N ALA A 124 -7.86 -5.11 -5.02
CA ALA A 124 -6.87 -5.78 -4.19
C ALA A 124 -6.64 -5.06 -2.85
N ALA A 125 -5.90 -5.70 -1.96
CA ALA A 125 -5.32 -5.03 -0.80
C ALA A 125 -4.39 -3.90 -1.29
N VAL A 126 -4.31 -2.81 -0.51
CA VAL A 126 -3.40 -1.70 -0.80
C VAL A 126 -2.31 -1.65 0.26
N ILE A 127 -1.13 -1.21 -0.13
CA ILE A 127 -0.11 -0.81 0.84
C ILE A 127 -0.69 0.35 1.66
N TYR A 128 -0.72 0.19 2.98
CA TYR A 128 -1.25 1.20 3.89
C TYR A 128 -0.37 2.45 3.91
N PRO A 129 -0.94 3.63 4.19
CA PRO A 129 -0.19 4.90 4.23
C PRO A 129 1.08 4.85 5.07
N LYS A 130 1.06 4.20 6.24
CA LYS A 130 2.22 4.04 7.12
C LYS A 130 3.39 3.30 6.44
N ASP A 131 3.07 2.29 5.62
CA ASP A 131 4.05 1.49 4.88
C ASP A 131 4.49 2.22 3.61
N ALA A 132 3.57 2.86 2.89
CA ALA A 132 3.88 3.68 1.71
C ALA A 132 4.86 4.82 2.04
N ALA A 133 4.63 5.55 3.13
CA ALA A 133 5.54 6.58 3.60
C ALA A 133 6.93 6.01 3.92
N ARG A 134 6.97 4.83 4.53
CA ARG A 134 8.22 4.16 4.86
C ARG A 134 8.95 3.64 3.63
N ILE A 135 8.23 3.13 2.62
CA ILE A 135 8.79 2.72 1.33
C ILE A 135 9.46 3.90 0.64
N VAL A 136 8.81 5.07 0.59
CA VAL A 136 9.38 6.29 0.03
C VAL A 136 10.71 6.64 0.72
N ALA A 137 10.75 6.56 2.06
CA ALA A 137 11.96 6.85 2.82
C ALA A 137 13.06 5.79 2.64
N LEU A 138 12.72 4.49 2.62
CA LEU A 138 13.67 3.40 2.40
C LEU A 138 14.23 3.39 0.98
N GLY A 139 13.40 3.75 0.01
CA GLY A 139 13.78 3.89 -1.38
C GLY A 139 14.59 5.14 -1.68
N ASP A 140 14.72 6.08 -0.71
CA ASP A 140 15.33 7.40 -0.92
C ASP A 140 14.68 8.15 -2.09
N VAL A 141 13.32 8.00 -2.20
CA VAL A 141 12.56 8.63 -3.28
C VAL A 141 12.35 10.11 -2.96
N GLY A 142 12.91 10.96 -3.79
CA GLY A 142 12.79 12.41 -3.70
C GLY A 142 12.61 13.06 -5.06
N SER A 143 12.56 14.39 -5.08
CA SER A 143 12.39 15.16 -6.33
C SER A 143 13.46 14.80 -7.36
N GLY A 144 13.04 14.43 -8.57
CA GLY A 144 13.90 14.01 -9.66
C GLY A 144 14.25 12.53 -9.71
N SER A 145 13.82 11.73 -8.72
CA SER A 145 14.08 10.29 -8.71
C SER A 145 13.41 9.56 -9.87
N ARG A 146 14.10 8.57 -10.43
CA ARG A 146 13.60 7.62 -11.43
C ARG A 146 13.23 6.33 -10.70
N VAL A 147 11.95 6.07 -10.58
CA VAL A 147 11.40 4.97 -9.79
C VAL A 147 10.76 3.93 -10.70
N LEU A 148 11.12 2.68 -10.51
CA LEU A 148 10.43 1.53 -11.07
C LEU A 148 9.59 0.87 -9.98
N GLU A 149 8.32 0.65 -10.28
CA GLU A 149 7.36 -0.04 -9.41
C GLU A 149 6.84 -1.28 -10.12
N ALA A 150 6.84 -2.42 -9.45
CA ALA A 150 6.23 -3.65 -9.96
C ALA A 150 5.22 -4.20 -8.96
N GLY A 151 4.00 -4.47 -9.47
CA GLY A 151 2.83 -4.76 -8.67
C GLY A 151 2.07 -3.47 -8.34
N VAL A 152 1.51 -2.83 -9.36
CA VAL A 152 0.80 -1.52 -9.23
C VAL A 152 -0.49 -1.63 -8.44
N GLY A 153 -1.18 -2.76 -8.56
CA GLY A 153 -2.45 -3.01 -7.90
C GLY A 153 -3.49 -1.94 -8.23
N SER A 154 -3.95 -1.21 -7.22
CA SER A 154 -4.93 -0.12 -7.41
C SER A 154 -4.29 1.27 -7.58
N GLY A 155 -2.97 1.37 -7.69
CA GLY A 155 -2.24 2.64 -7.84
C GLY A 155 -2.06 3.44 -6.55
N ALA A 156 -2.25 2.79 -5.40
CA ALA A 156 -2.12 3.44 -4.09
C ALA A 156 -0.69 3.93 -3.86
N LEU A 157 0.28 3.02 -3.93
CA LEU A 157 1.70 3.35 -3.77
C LEU A 157 2.17 4.28 -4.88
N THR A 158 1.74 4.07 -6.12
CA THR A 158 2.04 4.95 -7.26
C THR A 158 1.76 6.42 -6.95
N CYS A 159 0.65 6.73 -6.27
CA CYS A 159 0.33 8.11 -5.89
C CYS A 159 1.36 8.71 -4.91
N TYR A 160 1.87 7.92 -3.96
CA TYR A 160 2.94 8.37 -3.04
C TYR A 160 4.26 8.57 -3.79
N LEU A 161 4.61 7.64 -4.68
CA LEU A 161 5.85 7.70 -5.45
C LEU A 161 5.88 8.92 -6.37
N LEU A 162 4.80 9.16 -7.11
CA LEU A 162 4.66 10.34 -7.98
C LEU A 162 4.73 11.65 -7.19
N LYS A 163 4.04 11.69 -6.04
CA LYS A 163 4.09 12.86 -5.17
C LYS A 163 5.50 13.13 -4.64
N ALA A 164 6.24 12.08 -4.27
CA ALA A 164 7.60 12.20 -3.76
C ALA A 164 8.62 12.53 -4.86
N ALA A 165 8.55 11.86 -6.01
CA ALA A 165 9.43 12.09 -7.15
C ALA A 165 9.21 13.47 -7.79
N GLY A 166 8.01 14.05 -7.63
CA GLY A 166 7.69 15.38 -8.11
C GLY A 166 7.69 15.52 -9.64
N PRO A 167 7.60 16.75 -10.16
CA PRO A 167 7.42 16.99 -11.59
C PRO A 167 8.68 16.68 -12.43
N THR A 168 9.84 16.62 -11.82
CA THR A 168 11.12 16.34 -12.48
C THR A 168 11.55 14.87 -12.41
N GLY A 169 10.90 14.08 -11.55
CA GLY A 169 11.12 12.64 -11.46
C GLY A 169 10.25 11.87 -12.42
N THR A 170 10.44 10.55 -12.45
CA THR A 170 9.62 9.63 -13.24
C THR A 170 9.24 8.41 -12.42
N VAL A 171 8.03 7.90 -12.63
CA VAL A 171 7.59 6.61 -12.11
C VAL A 171 7.21 5.73 -13.30
N THR A 172 7.91 4.61 -13.44
CA THR A 172 7.55 3.56 -14.40
C THR A 172 6.95 2.41 -13.59
N SER A 173 5.73 2.03 -13.91
CA SER A 173 5.01 0.97 -13.22
C SER A 173 4.78 -0.21 -14.15
N VAL A 174 4.95 -1.43 -13.63
CA VAL A 174 4.73 -2.68 -14.36
C VAL A 174 3.66 -3.49 -13.62
N GLU A 175 2.62 -3.90 -14.35
CA GLU A 175 1.53 -4.70 -13.82
C GLU A 175 1.13 -5.77 -14.85
N ARG A 176 1.16 -7.04 -14.46
CA ARG A 176 0.81 -8.14 -15.38
C ARG A 176 -0.70 -8.29 -15.62
N ARG A 177 -1.52 -7.74 -14.74
CA ARG A 177 -2.97 -7.82 -14.80
C ARG A 177 -3.55 -6.54 -15.38
N SER A 178 -4.13 -6.62 -16.56
CA SER A 178 -4.73 -5.47 -17.26
C SER A 178 -5.88 -4.80 -16.48
N ASP A 179 -6.70 -5.61 -15.77
CA ASP A 179 -7.79 -5.10 -14.93
C ASP A 179 -7.28 -4.25 -13.76
N PHE A 180 -6.13 -4.60 -13.17
CA PHE A 180 -5.50 -3.81 -12.12
C PHE A 180 -4.85 -2.54 -12.70
N ALA A 181 -4.16 -2.67 -13.83
CA ALA A 181 -3.55 -1.53 -14.50
C ALA A 181 -4.60 -0.46 -14.86
N GLU A 182 -5.79 -0.86 -15.31
CA GLU A 182 -6.88 0.09 -15.62
C GLU A 182 -7.39 0.78 -14.35
N VAL A 183 -7.63 0.04 -13.26
CA VAL A 183 -8.04 0.62 -11.97
C VAL A 183 -6.98 1.60 -11.45
N ALA A 184 -5.69 1.27 -11.61
CA ALA A 184 -4.61 2.17 -11.25
C ALA A 184 -4.62 3.45 -12.09
N ARG A 185 -4.80 3.35 -13.42
CA ARG A 185 -4.91 4.51 -14.31
C ARG A 185 -6.05 5.44 -13.88
N GLU A 186 -7.20 4.89 -13.56
CA GLU A 186 -8.34 5.68 -13.10
C GLU A 186 -8.06 6.37 -11.76
N ASN A 187 -7.53 5.63 -10.79
CA ASN A 187 -7.27 6.17 -9.46
C ASN A 187 -6.17 7.24 -9.46
N VAL A 188 -5.06 6.96 -10.13
CA VAL A 188 -3.95 7.93 -10.24
C VAL A 188 -4.43 9.18 -10.98
N SER A 189 -5.11 9.03 -12.11
CA SER A 189 -5.63 10.17 -12.87
C SER A 189 -6.65 10.98 -12.06
N ARG A 190 -7.49 10.31 -11.26
CA ARG A 190 -8.46 11.00 -10.38
C ARG A 190 -7.77 11.79 -9.30
N TRP A 191 -6.70 11.26 -8.70
CA TRP A 191 -5.94 11.97 -7.67
C TRP A 191 -5.24 13.22 -8.20
N PHE A 192 -4.60 13.12 -9.36
CA PHE A 192 -3.83 14.22 -9.94
C PHE A 192 -4.65 15.15 -10.84
N GLY A 193 -5.93 14.87 -11.08
CA GLY A 193 -6.78 15.64 -12.00
C GLY A 193 -6.51 15.35 -13.48
N GLY A 194 -5.79 14.29 -13.79
CA GLY A 194 -5.40 13.81 -15.11
C GLY A 194 -4.26 12.83 -15.01
N THR A 195 -3.85 12.23 -16.12
CA THR A 195 -2.72 11.28 -16.14
C THR A 195 -1.40 12.02 -15.99
N PRO A 196 -0.60 11.79 -14.93
CA PRO A 196 0.70 12.44 -14.77
C PRO A 196 1.63 12.16 -15.94
N ARG A 197 2.25 13.22 -16.54
CA ARG A 197 3.23 13.07 -17.63
C ARG A 197 4.47 12.28 -17.23
N SER A 198 4.81 12.34 -15.94
CA SER A 198 5.92 11.63 -15.32
C SER A 198 5.62 10.15 -15.00
N TRP A 199 4.43 9.66 -15.35
CA TRP A 199 4.02 8.30 -15.07
C TRP A 199 3.79 7.48 -16.34
N ARG A 200 4.32 6.26 -16.33
CA ARG A 200 4.04 5.25 -17.35
C ARG A 200 3.65 3.95 -16.66
N VAL A 201 2.65 3.25 -17.19
CA VAL A 201 2.28 1.92 -16.73
C VAL A 201 2.23 0.97 -17.92
N SER A 202 2.97 -0.13 -17.80
CA SER A 202 3.08 -1.19 -18.82
C SER A 202 2.43 -2.47 -18.31
N GLU A 203 1.64 -3.09 -19.17
CA GLU A 203 0.94 -4.36 -18.88
C GLU A 203 1.82 -5.52 -19.28
N MET A 204 2.71 -5.94 -18.37
CA MET A 204 3.66 -7.04 -18.57
C MET A 204 4.14 -7.58 -17.23
N ASP A 205 4.80 -8.72 -17.24
CA ASP A 205 5.54 -9.18 -16.06
C ASP A 205 6.91 -8.49 -16.01
N LEU A 206 7.38 -8.16 -14.81
CA LEU A 206 8.68 -7.50 -14.64
C LEU A 206 9.82 -8.36 -15.16
N VAL A 207 9.73 -9.68 -14.99
CA VAL A 207 10.77 -10.63 -15.45
C VAL A 207 10.91 -10.69 -16.96
N ASP A 208 9.86 -10.32 -17.69
CA ASP A 208 9.85 -10.30 -19.15
C ASP A 208 10.36 -8.97 -19.75
N THR A 209 10.68 -7.98 -18.88
CA THR A 209 11.16 -6.68 -19.36
C THR A 209 12.54 -6.75 -19.97
N THR A 210 12.71 -6.10 -21.10
CA THR A 210 13.95 -6.03 -21.87
C THR A 210 14.68 -4.69 -21.67
N GLU A 211 15.87 -4.58 -22.25
CA GLU A 211 16.64 -3.32 -22.29
C GLU A 211 15.88 -2.18 -22.98
N SER A 212 15.05 -2.48 -23.97
CA SER A 212 14.23 -1.50 -24.65
C SER A 212 13.05 -0.98 -23.80
N ASP A 213 12.57 -1.80 -22.87
CA ASP A 213 11.48 -1.40 -21.96
C ASP A 213 12.02 -0.57 -20.80
N ILE A 214 13.11 -1.06 -20.17
CA ILE A 214 13.77 -0.43 -19.02
C ILE A 214 15.29 -0.58 -19.20
N PRO A 215 15.99 0.50 -19.58
CA PRO A 215 17.43 0.46 -19.80
C PRO A 215 18.23 0.10 -18.54
N THR A 216 19.34 -0.60 -18.75
CA THR A 216 20.28 -1.01 -17.70
C THR A 216 20.77 0.21 -16.90
N GLY A 217 20.75 0.08 -15.58
CA GLY A 217 21.22 1.13 -14.66
C GLY A 217 20.43 2.42 -14.72
N SER A 218 19.22 2.40 -15.29
CA SER A 218 18.43 3.61 -15.51
C SER A 218 17.60 4.03 -14.30
N GLN A 219 17.41 3.16 -13.31
CA GLN A 219 16.53 3.42 -12.18
C GLN A 219 17.31 3.73 -10.90
N ASP A 220 16.84 4.72 -10.15
CA ASP A 220 17.37 5.05 -8.83
C ASP A 220 16.82 4.12 -7.76
N THR A 221 15.55 3.73 -7.91
CA THR A 221 14.82 2.90 -6.94
C THR A 221 13.92 1.91 -7.68
N LEU A 222 13.91 0.66 -7.21
CA LEU A 222 12.94 -0.36 -7.59
C LEU A 222 12.13 -0.77 -6.37
N ILE A 223 10.80 -0.83 -6.54
CA ILE A 223 9.89 -1.27 -5.51
C ILE A 223 9.12 -2.50 -6.01
N LEU A 224 9.10 -3.56 -5.20
CA LEU A 224 8.45 -4.82 -5.51
C LEU A 224 7.31 -5.08 -4.51
N ASP A 225 6.07 -5.02 -4.99
CA ASP A 225 4.85 -5.43 -4.25
C ASP A 225 4.25 -6.66 -4.94
N MET A 226 4.82 -7.82 -4.66
CA MET A 226 4.44 -9.06 -5.32
C MET A 226 4.69 -10.30 -4.45
N LEU A 227 4.10 -11.43 -4.87
CA LEU A 227 4.18 -12.68 -4.10
C LEU A 227 5.58 -13.28 -4.05
N ALA A 228 6.38 -13.14 -5.10
CA ALA A 228 7.68 -13.79 -5.25
C ALA A 228 8.78 -12.79 -5.70
N PRO A 229 9.11 -11.76 -4.89
CA PRO A 229 10.07 -10.74 -5.28
C PRO A 229 11.49 -11.27 -5.51
N TRP A 230 11.85 -12.43 -4.96
CA TRP A 230 13.14 -13.09 -5.20
C TRP A 230 13.34 -13.51 -6.64
N GLU A 231 12.28 -13.75 -7.41
CA GLU A 231 12.33 -14.09 -8.84
C GLU A 231 12.72 -12.89 -9.71
N CYS A 232 12.59 -11.68 -9.18
CA CYS A 232 12.91 -10.44 -9.88
C CYS A 232 14.32 -9.90 -9.59
N LEU A 233 15.14 -10.61 -8.81
CA LEU A 233 16.46 -10.08 -8.40
C LEU A 233 17.43 -9.89 -9.56
N ASP A 234 17.34 -10.69 -10.63
CA ASP A 234 18.18 -10.54 -11.83
C ASP A 234 17.78 -9.30 -12.64
N VAL A 235 16.48 -9.04 -12.76
CA VAL A 235 15.99 -7.80 -13.39
C VAL A 235 16.34 -6.60 -12.52
N ALA A 236 16.21 -6.71 -11.19
CA ALA A 236 16.58 -5.66 -10.26
C ALA A 236 18.07 -5.27 -10.40
N ASP A 237 18.95 -6.26 -10.50
CA ASP A 237 20.39 -6.07 -10.76
C ASP A 237 20.65 -5.32 -12.08
N ARG A 238 19.90 -5.65 -13.12
CA ARG A 238 20.01 -5.01 -14.43
C ARG A 238 19.55 -3.56 -14.42
N VAL A 239 18.37 -3.28 -13.88
CA VAL A 239 17.71 -1.98 -14.03
C VAL A 239 18.20 -0.91 -13.05
N LEU A 240 18.67 -1.31 -11.87
CA LEU A 240 19.14 -0.37 -10.86
C LEU A 240 20.55 0.14 -11.18
N ARG A 241 20.74 1.45 -11.01
CA ARG A 241 22.11 2.00 -11.01
C ARG A 241 22.92 1.48 -9.81
N ALA A 242 24.23 1.56 -9.89
CA ALA A 242 25.09 1.32 -8.74
C ALA A 242 24.67 2.22 -7.57
N GLY A 243 24.51 1.63 -6.39
CA GLY A 243 23.99 2.31 -5.20
C GLY A 243 22.50 2.62 -5.24
N GLY A 244 21.75 2.19 -6.25
CA GLY A 244 20.30 2.28 -6.29
C GLY A 244 19.62 1.45 -5.20
N SER A 245 18.39 1.78 -4.85
CA SER A 245 17.65 1.14 -3.76
C SER A 245 16.68 0.08 -4.28
N LEU A 246 16.69 -1.10 -3.69
CA LEU A 246 15.63 -2.09 -3.82
C LEU A 246 14.81 -2.10 -2.54
N VAL A 247 13.49 -1.94 -2.65
CA VAL A 247 12.54 -2.07 -1.55
C VAL A 247 11.47 -3.08 -1.93
N SER A 248 11.23 -4.08 -1.08
CA SER A 248 10.15 -5.05 -1.28
C SER A 248 9.17 -5.01 -0.13
N TYR A 249 7.89 -5.15 -0.46
CA TYR A 249 6.80 -5.38 0.48
C TYR A 249 6.38 -6.85 0.40
N VAL A 250 6.40 -7.55 1.52
CA VAL A 250 6.01 -8.96 1.62
C VAL A 250 5.10 -9.20 2.81
N ALA A 251 4.16 -10.10 2.68
CA ALA A 251 3.09 -10.30 3.67
C ALA A 251 3.44 -11.31 4.77
N THR A 252 4.39 -12.23 4.53
CA THR A 252 4.66 -13.35 5.44
C THR A 252 6.13 -13.43 5.82
N THR A 253 6.40 -14.00 7.00
CA THR A 253 7.76 -14.25 7.48
C THR A 253 8.53 -15.22 6.58
N THR A 254 7.86 -16.19 5.96
CA THR A 254 8.46 -17.10 4.99
C THR A 254 8.95 -16.35 3.74
N GLN A 255 8.12 -15.45 3.18
CA GLN A 255 8.53 -14.60 2.07
C GLN A 255 9.69 -13.70 2.47
N LEU A 256 9.63 -13.10 3.68
CA LEU A 256 10.68 -12.27 4.23
C LEU A 256 12.01 -13.01 4.28
N SER A 257 12.04 -14.20 4.90
CA SER A 257 13.24 -15.02 5.01
C SER A 257 13.79 -15.41 3.64
N ARG A 258 12.93 -15.91 2.73
CA ARG A 258 13.34 -16.32 1.39
C ARG A 258 13.96 -15.18 0.59
N LEU A 259 13.34 -14.01 0.60
CA LEU A 259 13.88 -12.85 -0.12
C LEU A 259 15.25 -12.45 0.44
N VAL A 260 15.37 -12.31 1.76
CA VAL A 260 16.62 -11.92 2.41
C VAL A 260 17.75 -12.90 2.09
N GLU A 261 17.50 -14.20 2.18
CA GLU A 261 18.52 -15.22 1.87
C GLU A 261 18.88 -15.23 0.38
N SER A 262 17.89 -15.06 -0.53
CA SER A 262 18.18 -14.94 -1.97
C SER A 262 19.06 -13.73 -2.28
N MET A 263 18.80 -12.58 -1.64
CA MET A 263 19.63 -11.38 -1.79
C MET A 263 21.06 -11.59 -1.27
N ARG A 264 21.22 -12.28 -0.15
CA ARG A 264 22.52 -12.61 0.44
C ARG A 264 23.33 -13.53 -0.45
N LEU A 265 22.70 -14.57 -0.99
CA LEU A 265 23.36 -15.52 -1.89
C LEU A 265 23.87 -14.88 -3.18
N SER A 266 23.09 -13.98 -3.74
CA SER A 266 23.50 -13.28 -4.97
C SER A 266 24.70 -12.36 -4.77
N ARG A 267 24.94 -11.89 -3.52
CA ARG A 267 26.00 -10.95 -3.14
C ARG A 267 26.03 -9.63 -3.94
N ARG A 268 24.96 -9.37 -4.70
CA ARG A 268 24.78 -8.15 -5.51
C ARG A 268 24.17 -7.00 -4.72
N TRP A 269 23.84 -7.24 -3.46
CA TRP A 269 23.13 -6.31 -2.57
C TRP A 269 23.94 -6.05 -1.30
N THR A 270 23.84 -4.86 -0.74
CA THR A 270 24.27 -4.64 0.66
C THR A 270 23.47 -5.57 1.57
N GLU A 271 23.91 -5.77 2.82
CA GLU A 271 23.13 -6.58 3.78
C GLU A 271 21.68 -6.10 3.83
N PRO A 272 20.69 -6.94 3.50
CA PRO A 272 19.30 -6.57 3.53
C PRO A 272 18.83 -6.18 4.92
N ARG A 273 18.06 -5.11 5.01
CA ARG A 273 17.40 -4.66 6.24
C ARG A 273 15.92 -4.95 6.15
N ALA A 274 15.38 -5.61 7.16
CA ALA A 274 13.97 -5.95 7.25
C ALA A 274 13.33 -5.19 8.42
N GLU A 275 12.12 -4.69 8.21
CA GLU A 275 11.35 -3.98 9.23
C GLU A 275 9.83 -4.11 8.96
N GLU A 276 9.02 -3.81 9.97
CA GLU A 276 7.60 -3.54 9.84
C GLU A 276 7.28 -2.20 10.52
N SER A 277 6.21 -1.55 10.07
CA SER A 277 5.75 -0.30 10.67
C SER A 277 4.49 -0.53 11.50
N ILE A 278 4.47 -0.06 12.73
CA ILE A 278 3.32 -0.10 13.61
C ILE A 278 2.92 1.32 13.97
N VAL A 279 1.68 1.71 13.64
CA VAL A 279 1.11 3.02 14.04
C VAL A 279 0.03 2.79 15.06
N ARG A 280 0.17 3.42 16.22
CA ARG A 280 -0.80 3.38 17.30
C ARG A 280 -1.50 4.72 17.43
N THR A 281 -2.80 4.73 17.20
CA THR A 281 -3.66 5.90 17.41
C THR A 281 -4.15 5.98 18.86
N TRP A 282 -4.57 7.18 19.26
CA TRP A 282 -5.02 7.47 20.62
C TRP A 282 -6.39 8.09 20.62
N HIS A 283 -7.23 7.62 21.51
CA HIS A 283 -8.51 8.26 21.83
C HIS A 283 -8.25 9.39 22.82
N LEU A 284 -8.81 10.57 22.50
CA LEU A 284 -8.63 11.80 23.26
C LEU A 284 -10.01 12.36 23.58
N ASP A 285 -10.39 12.34 24.86
CA ASP A 285 -11.64 12.92 25.35
C ASP A 285 -11.38 13.58 26.72
N GLY A 286 -11.15 14.88 26.70
CA GLY A 286 -10.71 15.64 27.85
C GLY A 286 -9.42 15.05 28.45
N LEU A 287 -9.46 14.67 29.70
CA LEU A 287 -8.35 14.00 30.40
C LEU A 287 -8.33 12.47 30.20
N ALA A 288 -9.36 11.90 29.58
CA ALA A 288 -9.42 10.47 29.26
C ALA A 288 -8.61 10.18 27.99
N VAL A 289 -7.29 10.03 28.17
CA VAL A 289 -6.34 9.76 27.08
C VAL A 289 -5.91 8.30 27.16
N ARG A 290 -6.16 7.55 26.09
CA ARG A 290 -5.84 6.13 26.01
C ARG A 290 -5.59 5.68 24.57
N PRO A 291 -4.83 4.60 24.34
CA PRO A 291 -4.73 4.00 23.00
C PRO A 291 -6.12 3.61 22.48
N ASP A 292 -6.31 3.75 21.18
CA ASP A 292 -7.50 3.21 20.52
C ASP A 292 -7.59 1.70 20.73
N HIS A 293 -8.82 1.19 20.89
CA HIS A 293 -9.06 -0.24 21.04
C HIS A 293 -8.76 -1.03 19.76
N ARG A 294 -8.87 -0.38 18.60
CA ARG A 294 -8.61 -1.00 17.31
C ARG A 294 -7.28 -0.49 16.77
N MET A 295 -6.42 -1.42 16.41
CA MET A 295 -5.12 -1.13 15.80
C MET A 295 -4.87 -2.16 14.70
N SER A 296 -4.39 -1.74 13.55
CA SER A 296 -3.79 -2.63 12.56
C SER A 296 -2.37 -2.92 12.99
N GLY A 297 -2.15 -4.06 13.65
CA GLY A 297 -0.83 -4.44 14.16
C GLY A 297 0.12 -4.76 13.02
N HIS A 298 -0.20 -5.80 12.26
CA HIS A 298 0.61 -6.25 11.13
C HIS A 298 -0.11 -5.98 9.81
N THR A 299 0.63 -5.51 8.81
CA THR A 299 0.16 -5.34 7.42
C THR A 299 1.09 -6.01 6.42
N GLY A 300 2.39 -5.99 6.66
CA GLY A 300 3.44 -6.59 5.88
C GLY A 300 4.81 -6.19 6.37
N PHE A 301 5.83 -6.80 5.81
CA PHE A 301 7.24 -6.51 6.09
C PHE A 301 7.84 -5.75 4.91
N LEU A 302 8.77 -4.85 5.23
CA LEU A 302 9.57 -4.12 4.27
C LEU A 302 11.00 -4.67 4.30
N VAL A 303 11.54 -4.97 3.12
CA VAL A 303 12.94 -5.36 2.95
C VAL A 303 13.62 -4.34 2.06
N ALA A 304 14.73 -3.79 2.51
CA ALA A 304 15.49 -2.80 1.75
C ALA A 304 16.97 -3.15 1.67
N ALA A 305 17.57 -2.96 0.50
CA ALA A 305 19.01 -3.06 0.28
C ALA A 305 19.45 -2.13 -0.85
N ARG A 306 20.77 -1.87 -0.93
CA ARG A 306 21.38 -1.07 -2.00
C ARG A 306 22.07 -1.99 -3.00
N HIS A 307 21.97 -1.65 -4.27
CA HIS A 307 22.63 -2.37 -5.36
C HIS A 307 24.13 -2.14 -5.33
N MET A 308 24.91 -3.20 -5.49
CA MET A 308 26.38 -3.10 -5.57
C MET A 308 26.80 -2.55 -6.94
N ALA A 309 28.00 -2.03 -7.02
CA ALA A 309 28.56 -1.64 -8.32
C ALA A 309 28.80 -2.87 -9.22
N PRO A 310 28.71 -2.76 -10.54
CA PRO A 310 28.95 -3.84 -11.47
C PRO A 310 30.31 -4.53 -11.20
N GLY A 311 30.30 -5.84 -11.15
CA GLY A 311 31.49 -6.64 -10.85
C GLY A 311 31.93 -6.66 -9.37
N GLN A 312 31.26 -5.91 -8.52
CA GLN A 312 31.52 -5.93 -7.06
C GLN A 312 30.58 -6.90 -6.36
N GLN A 313 31.07 -7.47 -5.28
CA GLN A 313 30.27 -8.33 -4.41
C GLN A 313 30.22 -7.75 -3.00
N SER A 314 29.08 -7.85 -2.37
CA SER A 314 28.92 -7.49 -0.97
C SER A 314 29.85 -8.34 -0.10
N PRO A 315 30.64 -7.73 0.81
CA PRO A 315 31.46 -8.49 1.74
C PRO A 315 30.56 -9.35 2.63
N PRO A 316 30.96 -10.63 2.90
CA PRO A 316 30.19 -11.52 3.75
C PRO A 316 30.09 -10.93 5.16
N ARG A 317 28.89 -10.75 5.66
CA ARG A 317 28.69 -10.30 7.04
C ARG A 317 28.98 -11.47 7.98
N ARG A 318 29.81 -11.22 9.01
CA ARG A 318 29.99 -12.19 10.08
C ARG A 318 28.69 -12.35 10.86
N ARG A 319 28.06 -13.52 10.77
CA ARG A 319 26.79 -13.86 11.41
C ARG A 319 27.01 -14.98 12.42
N ARG A 320 26.17 -15.01 13.46
CA ARG A 320 26.00 -16.15 14.35
C ARG A 320 24.54 -16.56 14.29
N PRO A 321 24.17 -17.48 13.38
CA PRO A 321 22.80 -17.97 13.31
C PRO A 321 22.40 -18.59 14.64
N ALA A 322 21.12 -18.45 15.01
CA ALA A 322 20.58 -19.18 16.14
C ALA A 322 20.64 -20.70 15.87
N PRO A 323 20.81 -21.54 16.89
CA PRO A 323 20.67 -22.99 16.72
C PRO A 323 19.37 -23.34 15.97
N GLY A 324 19.45 -24.15 14.93
CA GLY A 324 18.31 -24.54 14.10
C GLY A 324 17.87 -23.51 13.04
N ALA A 325 18.56 -22.38 12.90
CA ALA A 325 18.23 -21.39 11.86
C ALA A 325 18.33 -21.99 10.45
N TYR A 326 19.23 -22.91 10.27
CA TYR A 326 19.45 -23.69 9.03
C TYR A 326 19.44 -25.19 9.38
N GLY A 327 18.44 -25.64 10.15
CA GLY A 327 18.30 -27.05 10.50
C GLY A 327 17.91 -27.92 9.31
N GLN A 328 17.82 -29.25 9.54
CA GLN A 328 17.51 -30.25 8.50
C GLN A 328 16.23 -29.95 7.70
N ASP A 329 15.28 -29.24 8.31
CA ASP A 329 14.02 -28.84 7.66
C ASP A 329 14.13 -27.53 6.86
N TYR A 330 15.29 -26.88 6.84
CA TYR A 330 15.47 -25.65 6.08
C TYR A 330 15.57 -25.95 4.59
N GLN A 331 14.54 -25.55 3.83
CA GLN A 331 14.46 -25.71 2.37
C GLN A 331 14.61 -24.38 1.62
N GLY A 332 15.16 -23.38 2.31
CA GLY A 332 15.34 -22.05 1.72
C GLY A 332 16.61 -21.95 0.87
N PRO A 333 16.82 -20.77 0.25
CA PRO A 333 18.03 -20.50 -0.54
C PRO A 333 19.31 -20.74 0.26
N GLY A 334 20.27 -21.45 -0.31
CA GLY A 334 21.54 -21.81 0.35
C GLY A 334 21.46 -23.03 1.26
N ALA A 335 20.39 -23.80 1.22
CA ALA A 335 20.30 -25.08 1.95
C ALA A 335 21.48 -26.00 1.66
N ASP A 336 21.88 -26.10 0.39
CA ASP A 336 22.98 -26.93 -0.07
C ASP A 336 24.38 -26.50 0.45
N GLN A 337 24.51 -25.25 0.92
CA GLN A 337 25.80 -24.73 1.43
C GLN A 337 26.00 -24.98 2.94
N VAL A 338 24.97 -25.42 3.64
CA VAL A 338 25.00 -25.68 5.08
C VAL A 338 25.68 -27.01 5.40
N GLU A 339 25.59 -27.98 4.48
CA GLU A 339 26.18 -29.32 4.67
C GLU A 339 27.74 -29.33 4.59
N GLU A 340 28.37 -28.36 3.92
CA GLU A 340 29.83 -28.30 3.79
C GLU A 340 30.54 -27.62 4.98
N GLY A 341 29.82 -26.96 5.88
CA GLY A 341 30.38 -26.19 6.98
C GLY A 341 30.56 -26.91 8.32
N GLU A 342 29.99 -28.10 8.48
CA GLU A 342 30.06 -28.86 9.75
C GLU A 342 31.22 -29.88 9.82
N SER A 343 32.08 -29.95 8.81
CA SER A 343 33.22 -30.87 8.74
C SER A 343 34.57 -30.18 8.97
N GLY A 344 34.63 -29.08 9.69
CA GLY A 344 35.86 -28.34 9.96
C GLY A 344 36.05 -27.98 11.42
#